data_9c597567905c670eaaf6362378064323
#
_entry.id   9c597567905c670eaaf6362378064323
#
_cell.length_a   1.000
_cell.length_b   1.000
_cell.length_c   1.000
_cell.angle_alpha   90.00
_cell.angle_beta   90.00
_cell.angle_gamma   90.00
#
_symmetry.space_group_name_H-M   'P 1'
#
loop_
_entity.id
_entity.type
_entity.pdbx_description
1 polymer ?
#
loop_
_entity_poly.entity_id
_entity_poly.type
_entity_poly.pdbx_seq_one_letter_code
_entity_poly.pdbx_strand_id
1 'polypeptide(L)'
;MIDSNFIKYKPINISNVSREALKELDEYGMSIISKNKDVNLIGTSTEKTINTRHIADSAQIIEFIDNIEINTCTDLGSGAGLPGIVLAILMKHKKPQFKVIFYEKSFHKSKFLADISKKFSLNTEIHQKNIFEEKNLTTDVIISRAFKPLPIIFEIAERNFKNFKHIILFLGRNGKKILHEAYRIWKFDCEEKKSLTSSDSMIIKISNLRKK
;
A
#
# COMPACT_ATOMS: atom_id res chain seq x y z
N MET A 1 -15.50 -18.24 -22.65
CA MET A 1 -15.54 -16.77 -22.58
C MET A 1 -14.57 -16.36 -21.48
N ILE A 2 -13.48 -15.67 -21.81
CA ILE A 2 -12.54 -15.11 -20.83
C ILE A 2 -13.28 -13.95 -20.16
N ASP A 3 -13.49 -14.05 -18.85
CA ASP A 3 -14.21 -13.05 -18.05
C ASP A 3 -13.56 -11.68 -18.26
N SER A 4 -14.35 -10.67 -18.65
CA SER A 4 -13.89 -9.30 -18.94
C SER A 4 -13.14 -8.68 -17.74
N ASN A 5 -13.36 -9.17 -16.53
CA ASN A 5 -12.66 -8.77 -15.31
C ASN A 5 -11.18 -9.19 -15.31
N PHE A 6 -10.83 -10.31 -15.93
CA PHE A 6 -9.44 -10.77 -16.06
C PHE A 6 -8.57 -9.85 -16.93
N ILE A 7 -9.15 -9.17 -17.89
CA ILE A 7 -8.42 -8.29 -18.81
C ILE A 7 -7.95 -7.00 -18.13
N LYS A 8 -8.71 -6.49 -17.17
CA LYS A 8 -8.37 -5.24 -16.44
C LYS A 8 -7.12 -5.35 -15.58
N TYR A 9 -6.83 -6.56 -15.08
CA TYR A 9 -5.70 -6.82 -14.17
C TYR A 9 -4.56 -7.59 -14.83
N LYS A 10 -4.62 -7.78 -16.15
CA LYS A 10 -3.63 -8.53 -16.95
C LYS A 10 -2.16 -8.08 -16.80
N PRO A 11 -1.86 -6.79 -16.50
CA PRO A 11 -0.48 -6.36 -16.24
C PRO A 11 0.13 -6.92 -14.97
N ILE A 12 -0.69 -7.39 -14.03
CA ILE A 12 -0.23 -8.00 -12.81
C ILE A 12 -0.29 -9.50 -13.07
N ASN A 13 0.80 -10.21 -12.85
CA ASN A 13 0.82 -11.68 -12.94
C ASN A 13 0.01 -12.26 -11.77
N ILE A 14 -1.33 -12.07 -11.81
CA ILE A 14 -2.28 -12.49 -10.78
C ILE A 14 -2.69 -13.95 -11.04
N SER A 15 -1.77 -14.78 -11.49
CA SER A 15 -2.06 -16.18 -11.81
C SER A 15 -2.64 -16.98 -10.64
N ASN A 16 -2.60 -16.43 -9.42
CA ASN A 16 -3.05 -17.09 -8.19
C ASN A 16 -4.09 -16.26 -7.39
N VAL A 17 -4.79 -15.30 -8.01
CA VAL A 17 -5.84 -14.53 -7.32
C VAL A 17 -7.19 -15.15 -7.59
N SER A 18 -7.97 -15.38 -6.54
CA SER A 18 -9.30 -15.96 -6.65
C SER A 18 -10.28 -15.02 -7.37
N ARG A 19 -11.33 -15.57 -7.97
CA ARG A 19 -12.39 -14.76 -8.61
C ARG A 19 -13.09 -13.86 -7.60
N GLU A 20 -13.25 -14.34 -6.37
CA GLU A 20 -13.82 -13.60 -5.25
C GLU A 20 -12.98 -12.36 -4.92
N ALA A 21 -11.67 -12.51 -4.83
CA ALA A 21 -10.77 -11.38 -4.57
C ALA A 21 -10.83 -10.34 -5.70
N LEU A 22 -10.92 -10.76 -6.97
CA LEU A 22 -11.08 -9.83 -8.10
C LEU A 22 -12.41 -9.06 -8.01
N LYS A 23 -13.50 -9.74 -7.64
CA LYS A 23 -14.79 -9.11 -7.42
C LYS A 23 -14.74 -8.11 -6.27
N GLU A 24 -14.13 -8.48 -5.14
CA GLU A 24 -13.94 -7.58 -3.99
C GLU A 24 -13.10 -6.34 -4.36
N LEU A 25 -12.06 -6.49 -5.19
CA LEU A 25 -11.26 -5.37 -5.69
C LEU A 25 -12.07 -4.42 -6.60
N ASP A 26 -12.91 -4.94 -7.49
CA ASP A 26 -13.81 -4.11 -8.31
C ASP A 26 -14.84 -3.38 -7.45
N GLU A 27 -15.45 -4.05 -6.48
CA GLU A 27 -16.40 -3.44 -5.55
C GLU A 27 -15.74 -2.39 -4.66
N TYR A 28 -14.48 -2.61 -4.25
CA TYR A 28 -13.69 -1.63 -3.52
C TYR A 28 -13.42 -0.38 -4.38
N GLY A 29 -13.04 -0.56 -5.63
CA GLY A 29 -12.87 0.55 -6.57
C GLY A 29 -14.14 1.39 -6.73
N MET A 30 -15.30 0.74 -6.89
CA MET A 30 -16.60 1.43 -6.94
C MET A 30 -16.91 2.16 -5.62
N SER A 31 -16.58 1.58 -4.48
CA SER A 31 -16.77 2.22 -3.16
C SER A 31 -15.92 3.49 -3.02
N ILE A 32 -14.66 3.49 -3.52
CA ILE A 32 -13.82 4.69 -3.57
C ILE A 32 -14.50 5.78 -4.42
N ILE A 33 -14.90 5.46 -5.66
CA ILE A 33 -15.54 6.44 -6.58
C ILE A 33 -16.80 7.03 -5.96
N SER A 34 -17.65 6.18 -5.38
CA SER A 34 -18.88 6.63 -4.71
C SER A 34 -18.57 7.60 -3.57
N LYS A 35 -17.59 7.24 -2.71
CA LYS A 35 -17.25 8.05 -1.53
C LYS A 35 -16.42 9.29 -1.87
N ASN A 36 -15.71 9.28 -3.00
CA ASN A 36 -14.87 10.41 -3.44
C ASN A 36 -15.65 11.70 -3.67
N LYS A 37 -16.96 11.60 -3.87
CA LYS A 37 -17.88 12.76 -3.96
C LYS A 37 -17.96 13.56 -2.66
N ASP A 38 -17.82 12.89 -1.52
CA ASP A 38 -17.94 13.49 -0.18
C ASP A 38 -16.60 13.68 0.51
N VAL A 39 -15.67 12.75 0.25
CA VAL A 39 -14.36 12.70 0.90
C VAL A 39 -13.29 12.56 -0.18
N ASN A 40 -12.41 13.51 -0.30
CA ASN A 40 -11.33 13.49 -1.29
C ASN A 40 -10.35 12.33 -1.00
N LEU A 41 -10.68 11.14 -1.51
CA LEU A 41 -9.93 9.88 -1.35
C LEU A 41 -8.84 9.76 -2.41
N ILE A 42 -9.17 10.10 -3.66
CA ILE A 42 -8.26 10.08 -4.82
C ILE A 42 -8.50 11.32 -5.69
N GLY A 43 -7.56 11.63 -6.57
CA GLY A 43 -7.74 12.69 -7.56
C GLY A 43 -8.90 12.36 -8.53
N THR A 44 -9.82 13.29 -8.74
CA THR A 44 -11.00 13.10 -9.61
C THR A 44 -10.63 12.71 -11.04
N SER A 45 -9.51 13.22 -11.55
CA SER A 45 -9.00 12.87 -12.88
C SER A 45 -8.61 11.39 -13.03
N THR A 46 -8.41 10.67 -11.91
CA THR A 46 -8.00 9.26 -11.89
C THR A 46 -9.14 8.29 -11.63
N GLU A 47 -10.37 8.77 -11.38
CA GLU A 47 -11.55 7.92 -11.13
C GLU A 47 -11.83 6.97 -12.29
N LYS A 48 -11.76 7.45 -13.54
CA LYS A 48 -12.00 6.64 -14.74
C LYS A 48 -10.96 5.52 -14.92
N THR A 49 -9.81 5.63 -14.28
CA THR A 49 -8.71 4.67 -14.36
C THR A 49 -8.42 4.00 -13.02
N ILE A 50 -9.40 3.97 -12.10
CA ILE A 50 -9.24 3.46 -10.74
C ILE A 50 -8.62 2.07 -10.72
N ASN A 51 -9.09 1.16 -11.57
CA ASN A 51 -8.64 -0.23 -11.60
C ASN A 51 -7.18 -0.37 -12.02
N THR A 52 -6.70 0.43 -12.97
CA THR A 52 -5.31 0.36 -13.43
C THR A 52 -4.38 1.21 -12.58
N ARG A 53 -4.71 2.49 -12.38
CA ARG A 53 -3.82 3.44 -11.70
C ARG A 53 -3.78 3.33 -10.19
N HIS A 54 -4.81 2.70 -9.59
CA HIS A 54 -4.88 2.58 -8.15
C HIS A 54 -4.89 1.12 -7.69
N ILE A 55 -5.85 0.32 -8.13
CA ILE A 55 -5.98 -1.07 -7.66
C ILE A 55 -4.83 -1.94 -8.19
N ALA A 56 -4.66 -2.00 -9.52
CA ALA A 56 -3.60 -2.80 -10.12
C ALA A 56 -2.20 -2.31 -9.74
N ASP A 57 -2.01 -0.99 -9.66
CA ASP A 57 -0.74 -0.41 -9.20
C ASP A 57 -0.42 -0.85 -7.77
N SER A 58 -1.40 -0.79 -6.86
CA SER A 58 -1.25 -1.22 -5.47
C SER A 58 -0.98 -2.73 -5.32
N ALA A 59 -1.60 -3.55 -6.17
CA ALA A 59 -1.48 -5.01 -6.09
C ALA A 59 -0.06 -5.53 -6.41
N GLN A 60 0.77 -4.74 -7.09
CA GLN A 60 2.13 -5.15 -7.47
C GLN A 60 3.02 -5.47 -6.26
N ILE A 61 2.74 -4.89 -5.08
CA ILE A 61 3.56 -5.12 -3.88
C ILE A 61 3.42 -6.54 -3.31
N ILE A 62 2.41 -7.29 -3.74
CA ILE A 62 2.21 -8.67 -3.26
C ILE A 62 3.44 -9.54 -3.53
N GLU A 63 4.14 -9.32 -4.63
CA GLU A 63 5.35 -10.07 -4.99
C GLU A 63 6.49 -9.91 -3.99
N PHE A 64 6.55 -8.76 -3.30
CA PHE A 64 7.54 -8.51 -2.25
C PHE A 64 7.15 -9.11 -0.90
N ILE A 65 5.90 -9.55 -0.74
CA ILE A 65 5.32 -9.98 0.54
C ILE A 65 5.03 -11.49 0.55
N ASP A 66 4.61 -12.06 -0.57
CA ASP A 66 4.12 -13.44 -0.68
C ASP A 66 5.19 -14.50 -0.36
N ASN A 67 6.47 -14.18 -0.61
CA ASN A 67 7.60 -15.11 -0.44
C ASN A 67 8.35 -14.99 0.89
N ILE A 68 7.85 -14.18 1.83
CA ILE A 68 8.53 -13.90 3.10
C ILE A 68 7.62 -14.22 4.28
N GLU A 69 8.22 -14.58 5.42
CA GLU A 69 7.51 -14.75 6.70
C GLU A 69 7.06 -13.38 7.24
N ILE A 70 6.07 -12.78 6.56
CA ILE A 70 5.46 -11.51 6.94
C ILE A 70 4.05 -11.80 7.42
N ASN A 71 3.73 -11.39 8.65
CA ASN A 71 2.40 -11.53 9.25
C ASN A 71 1.70 -10.19 9.42
N THR A 72 2.48 -9.10 9.49
CA THR A 72 1.94 -7.76 9.74
C THR A 72 2.49 -6.76 8.74
N CYS A 73 1.61 -5.86 8.30
CA CYS A 73 1.94 -4.77 7.40
C CYS A 73 1.32 -3.47 7.92
N THR A 74 2.12 -2.41 8.02
CA THR A 74 1.63 -1.09 8.45
C THR A 74 1.62 -0.12 7.27
N ASP A 75 0.44 0.41 6.95
CA ASP A 75 0.22 1.40 5.88
C ASP A 75 0.22 2.81 6.46
N LEU A 76 1.20 3.63 6.05
CA LEU A 76 1.39 4.98 6.56
C LEU A 76 0.69 6.03 5.70
N GLY A 77 -0.20 6.80 6.33
CA GLY A 77 -0.96 7.83 5.63
C GLY A 77 -1.93 7.21 4.61
N SER A 78 -2.66 6.22 5.06
CA SER A 78 -3.39 5.24 4.24
C SER A 78 -4.41 5.84 3.28
N GLY A 79 -4.96 7.02 3.57
CA GLY A 79 -5.92 7.71 2.71
C GLY A 79 -7.14 6.86 2.35
N ALA A 80 -7.26 6.53 1.08
CA ALA A 80 -8.29 5.61 0.59
C ALA A 80 -8.05 4.14 0.97
N GLY A 81 -6.88 3.79 1.56
CA GLY A 81 -6.46 2.40 1.81
C GLY A 81 -5.64 1.80 0.67
N LEU A 82 -4.97 2.63 -0.08
CA LEU A 82 -4.11 2.25 -1.20
C LEU A 82 -2.63 2.41 -0.81
N PRO A 83 -1.85 1.33 -0.64
CA PRO A 83 -2.13 -0.03 -1.12
C PRO A 83 -2.73 -1.01 -0.09
N GLY A 84 -2.89 -0.65 1.18
CA GLY A 84 -3.17 -1.56 2.29
C GLY A 84 -4.45 -2.38 2.15
N ILE A 85 -5.59 -1.80 1.72
CA ILE A 85 -6.85 -2.54 1.50
C ILE A 85 -6.71 -3.54 0.35
N VAL A 86 -6.03 -3.14 -0.75
CA VAL A 86 -5.77 -4.05 -1.87
C VAL A 86 -5.00 -5.27 -1.39
N LEU A 87 -3.95 -5.04 -0.60
CA LEU A 87 -3.14 -6.11 -0.02
C LEU A 87 -3.97 -6.99 0.92
N ALA A 88 -4.79 -6.40 1.80
CA ALA A 88 -5.64 -7.15 2.72
C ALA A 88 -6.64 -8.07 1.99
N ILE A 89 -7.26 -7.58 0.90
CA ILE A 89 -8.16 -8.38 0.06
C ILE A 89 -7.39 -9.55 -0.58
N LEU A 90 -6.22 -9.29 -1.18
CA LEU A 90 -5.42 -10.32 -1.84
C LEU A 90 -4.89 -11.37 -0.88
N MET A 91 -4.54 -10.97 0.35
CA MET A 91 -3.99 -11.88 1.37
C MET A 91 -5.05 -12.64 2.17
N LYS A 92 -6.30 -12.18 2.19
CA LYS A 92 -7.41 -12.74 2.97
C LYS A 92 -7.54 -14.28 2.88
N HIS A 93 -7.42 -14.82 1.67
CA HIS A 93 -7.56 -16.26 1.43
C HIS A 93 -6.22 -17.00 1.45
N LYS A 94 -5.12 -16.33 1.13
CA LYS A 94 -3.79 -16.94 1.11
C LYS A 94 -3.20 -17.10 2.50
N LYS A 95 -3.41 -16.10 3.35
CA LYS A 95 -2.80 -15.99 4.68
C LYS A 95 -3.77 -15.30 5.64
N PRO A 96 -4.80 -16.00 6.15
CA PRO A 96 -5.87 -15.38 6.96
C PRO A 96 -5.36 -14.63 8.21
N GLN A 97 -4.22 -15.05 8.77
CA GLN A 97 -3.57 -14.38 9.90
C GLN A 97 -2.86 -13.07 9.53
N PHE A 98 -2.64 -12.82 8.23
CA PHE A 98 -1.98 -11.60 7.79
C PHE A 98 -2.82 -10.38 8.15
N LYS A 99 -2.22 -9.45 8.90
CA LYS A 99 -2.90 -8.25 9.39
C LYS A 99 -2.34 -7.00 8.73
N VAL A 100 -3.24 -6.11 8.29
CA VAL A 100 -2.86 -4.77 7.83
C VAL A 100 -3.28 -3.73 8.87
N ILE A 101 -2.31 -2.93 9.31
CA ILE A 101 -2.48 -1.86 10.30
C ILE A 101 -2.43 -0.52 9.56
N PHE A 102 -3.47 0.30 9.71
CA PHE A 102 -3.59 1.58 9.03
C PHE A 102 -3.37 2.74 9.99
N TYR A 103 -2.54 3.70 9.59
CA TYR A 103 -2.40 5.00 10.26
C TYR A 103 -2.91 6.11 9.35
N GLU A 104 -4.06 6.67 9.70
CA GLU A 104 -4.70 7.79 8.97
C GLU A 104 -5.27 8.80 9.97
N LYS A 105 -4.84 10.06 9.88
CA LYS A 105 -5.27 11.09 10.81
C LYS A 105 -6.66 11.66 10.56
N SER A 106 -7.15 11.58 9.30
CA SER A 106 -8.46 12.10 8.91
C SER A 106 -9.57 11.18 9.39
N PHE A 107 -10.50 11.73 10.17
CA PHE A 107 -11.69 11.01 10.64
C PHE A 107 -12.48 10.38 9.49
N HIS A 108 -12.78 11.15 8.45
CA HIS A 108 -13.58 10.66 7.32
C HIS A 108 -12.91 9.53 6.55
N LYS A 109 -11.58 9.61 6.37
CA LYS A 109 -10.81 8.56 5.71
C LYS A 109 -10.67 7.32 6.57
N SER A 110 -10.39 7.48 7.88
CA SER A 110 -10.34 6.35 8.83
C SER A 110 -11.69 5.63 8.92
N LYS A 111 -12.80 6.40 8.93
CA LYS A 111 -14.14 5.81 8.88
C LYS A 111 -14.37 5.02 7.60
N PHE A 112 -13.99 5.55 6.44
CA PHE A 112 -14.06 4.82 5.17
C PHE A 112 -13.27 3.51 5.22
N LEU A 113 -12.04 3.52 5.75
CA LEU A 113 -11.23 2.32 5.93
C LEU A 113 -11.93 1.28 6.81
N ALA A 114 -12.54 1.71 7.93
CA ALA A 114 -13.29 0.82 8.82
C ALA A 114 -14.51 0.21 8.13
N ASP A 115 -15.27 1.02 7.39
CA ASP A 115 -16.45 0.57 6.66
C ASP A 115 -16.08 -0.47 5.57
N ILE A 116 -15.00 -0.24 4.82
CA ILE A 116 -14.47 -1.18 3.81
C ILE A 116 -13.95 -2.46 4.46
N SER A 117 -13.19 -2.33 5.54
CA SER A 117 -12.66 -3.49 6.28
C SER A 117 -13.77 -4.40 6.79
N LYS A 118 -14.84 -3.80 7.32
CA LYS A 118 -16.04 -4.54 7.77
C LYS A 118 -16.77 -5.18 6.58
N LYS A 119 -16.98 -4.42 5.49
CA LYS A 119 -17.69 -4.88 4.29
C LYS A 119 -17.07 -6.16 3.73
N PHE A 120 -15.75 -6.24 3.66
CA PHE A 120 -15.04 -7.38 3.11
C PHE A 120 -14.47 -8.34 4.17
N SER A 121 -14.80 -8.16 5.45
CA SER A 121 -14.32 -9.00 6.57
C SER A 121 -12.79 -9.15 6.55
N LEU A 122 -12.07 -8.04 6.42
CA LEU A 122 -10.61 -8.02 6.35
C LEU A 122 -9.98 -8.06 7.75
N ASN A 123 -8.85 -8.74 7.87
CA ASN A 123 -8.05 -8.72 9.10
C ASN A 123 -7.22 -7.42 9.16
N THR A 124 -7.80 -6.37 9.73
CA THR A 124 -7.23 -5.03 9.76
C THR A 124 -7.37 -4.37 11.12
N GLU A 125 -6.50 -3.42 11.38
CA GLU A 125 -6.53 -2.52 12.53
C GLU A 125 -6.40 -1.08 12.04
N ILE A 126 -7.32 -0.20 12.41
CA ILE A 126 -7.35 1.19 11.93
C ILE A 126 -7.10 2.14 13.10
N HIS A 127 -6.00 2.88 13.03
CA HIS A 127 -5.66 3.94 13.97
C HIS A 127 -5.95 5.31 13.34
N GLN A 128 -6.98 5.99 13.87
CA GLN A 128 -7.21 7.39 13.56
C GLN A 128 -6.23 8.25 14.36
N LYS A 129 -4.96 8.24 13.95
CA LYS A 129 -3.87 8.89 14.66
C LYS A 129 -2.86 9.52 13.71
N ASN A 130 -2.11 10.48 14.26
CA ASN A 130 -0.96 11.03 13.58
C ASN A 130 0.26 10.13 13.82
N ILE A 131 0.76 9.47 12.78
CA ILE A 131 1.90 8.56 12.89
C ILE A 131 3.15 9.23 13.50
N PHE A 132 3.34 10.53 13.33
CA PHE A 132 4.48 11.26 13.88
C PHE A 132 4.50 11.30 15.41
N GLU A 133 3.38 11.05 16.08
CA GLU A 133 3.21 11.08 17.55
C GLU A 133 3.35 9.68 18.16
N GLU A 134 3.29 8.64 17.36
CA GLU A 134 3.37 7.25 17.81
C GLU A 134 4.83 6.82 18.02
N LYS A 135 5.05 5.88 18.96
CA LYS A 135 6.37 5.32 19.27
C LYS A 135 6.27 3.85 19.62
N ASN A 136 7.42 3.18 19.55
CA ASN A 136 7.55 1.77 19.95
C ASN A 136 6.64 0.81 19.14
N LEU A 137 6.32 1.17 17.91
CA LEU A 137 5.52 0.34 17.03
C LEU A 137 6.33 -0.88 16.55
N THR A 138 5.63 -1.94 16.19
CA THR A 138 6.20 -3.15 15.61
C THR A 138 5.39 -3.58 14.40
N THR A 139 6.07 -3.98 13.35
CA THR A 139 5.46 -4.54 12.13
C THR A 139 6.51 -5.32 11.36
N ASP A 140 6.12 -6.25 10.50
CA ASP A 140 7.08 -6.87 9.61
C ASP A 140 7.41 -5.97 8.42
N VAL A 141 6.40 -5.30 7.85
CA VAL A 141 6.56 -4.45 6.67
C VAL A 141 5.87 -3.11 6.88
N ILE A 142 6.57 -2.04 6.51
CA ILE A 142 5.98 -0.70 6.36
C ILE A 142 5.69 -0.48 4.88
N ILE A 143 4.48 -0.08 4.56
CA ILE A 143 4.11 0.34 3.21
C ILE A 143 3.64 1.79 3.22
N SER A 144 3.84 2.47 2.10
CA SER A 144 3.27 3.81 1.91
C SER A 144 3.21 4.18 0.44
N ARG A 145 2.19 4.94 0.07
CA ARG A 145 2.00 5.48 -1.28
C ARG A 145 1.51 6.92 -1.19
N ALA A 146 2.21 7.85 -1.85
CA ALA A 146 1.82 9.26 -1.95
C ALA A 146 1.56 9.96 -0.58
N PHE A 147 2.27 9.55 0.47
CA PHE A 147 2.11 10.10 1.83
C PHE A 147 3.12 11.22 2.12
N LYS A 148 4.40 10.89 2.17
CA LYS A 148 5.49 11.81 2.47
C LYS A 148 6.72 11.52 1.60
N PRO A 149 7.63 12.50 1.43
CA PRO A 149 8.93 12.26 0.81
C PRO A 149 9.71 11.14 1.50
N LEU A 150 10.51 10.40 0.73
CA LEU A 150 11.28 9.25 1.19
C LEU A 150 12.11 9.49 2.47
N PRO A 151 12.86 10.62 2.62
CA PRO A 151 13.62 10.87 3.84
C PRO A 151 12.75 10.93 5.10
N ILE A 152 11.55 11.50 4.98
CA ILE A 152 10.60 11.59 6.11
C ILE A 152 10.06 10.21 6.46
N ILE A 153 9.79 9.34 5.48
CA ILE A 153 9.35 7.97 5.74
C ILE A 153 10.46 7.19 6.45
N PHE A 154 11.71 7.37 6.07
CA PHE A 154 12.85 6.74 6.75
C PHE A 154 13.01 7.23 8.20
N GLU A 155 12.82 8.52 8.46
CA GLU A 155 12.82 9.06 9.83
C GLU A 155 11.66 8.48 10.67
N ILE A 156 10.45 8.34 10.10
CA ILE A 156 9.33 7.70 10.78
C ILE A 156 9.68 6.23 11.09
N ALA A 157 10.22 5.49 10.13
CA ALA A 157 10.57 4.10 10.32
C ALA A 157 11.61 3.92 11.46
N GLU A 158 12.66 4.74 11.47
CA GLU A 158 13.71 4.68 12.49
C GLU A 158 13.22 5.11 13.89
N ARG A 159 12.41 6.17 13.96
CA ARG A 159 12.04 6.81 15.24
C ARG A 159 10.81 6.18 15.89
N ASN A 160 9.88 5.68 15.10
CA ASN A 160 8.57 5.26 15.57
C ASN A 160 8.46 3.72 15.68
N PHE A 161 9.26 2.97 14.92
CA PHE A 161 9.22 1.52 14.91
C PHE A 161 10.45 0.92 15.60
N LYS A 162 10.20 -0.04 16.52
CA LYS A 162 11.28 -0.82 17.15
C LYS A 162 11.84 -1.88 16.22
N ASN A 163 10.95 -2.54 15.49
CA ASN A 163 11.28 -3.63 14.58
C ASN A 163 10.45 -3.56 13.32
N PHE A 164 11.11 -3.70 12.19
CA PHE A 164 10.53 -3.99 10.88
C PHE A 164 11.58 -4.70 10.01
N LYS A 165 11.12 -5.50 9.05
CA LYS A 165 12.01 -6.21 8.12
C LYS A 165 12.23 -5.38 6.85
N HIS A 166 11.15 -4.81 6.31
CA HIS A 166 11.17 -4.10 5.04
C HIS A 166 10.31 -2.84 5.04
N ILE A 167 10.66 -1.90 4.15
CA ILE A 167 9.79 -0.78 3.78
C ILE A 167 9.55 -0.90 2.27
N ILE A 168 8.30 -0.88 1.84
CA ILE A 168 7.91 -0.95 0.43
C ILE A 168 7.22 0.37 0.05
N LEU A 169 7.75 1.05 -0.95
CA LEU A 169 7.29 2.39 -1.35
C LEU A 169 7.08 2.48 -2.85
N PHE A 170 6.15 3.35 -3.21
CA PHE A 170 5.89 3.75 -4.59
C PHE A 170 6.55 5.10 -4.85
N LEU A 171 7.44 5.15 -5.82
CA LEU A 171 8.13 6.36 -6.25
C LEU A 171 7.71 6.72 -7.67
N GLY A 172 7.39 8.01 -7.89
CA GLY A 172 7.07 8.53 -9.22
C GLY A 172 8.31 8.95 -10.01
N ARG A 173 8.12 9.81 -11.03
CA ARG A 173 9.12 10.26 -12.00
C ARG A 173 10.49 10.62 -11.42
N ASN A 174 10.55 11.25 -10.25
CA ASN A 174 11.80 11.65 -9.61
C ASN A 174 12.37 10.59 -8.66
N GLY A 175 11.84 9.36 -8.69
CA GLY A 175 12.18 8.31 -7.72
C GLY A 175 13.67 8.01 -7.64
N LYS A 176 14.37 7.89 -8.78
CA LYS A 176 15.81 7.63 -8.80
C LYS A 176 16.63 8.76 -8.18
N LYS A 177 16.26 10.01 -8.43
CA LYS A 177 16.93 11.18 -7.84
C LYS A 177 16.76 11.19 -6.32
N ILE A 178 15.52 10.98 -5.85
CA ILE A 178 15.19 10.94 -4.42
C ILE A 178 15.94 9.79 -3.73
N LEU A 179 16.03 8.64 -4.37
CA LEU A 179 16.75 7.47 -3.84
C LEU A 179 18.25 7.76 -3.74
N HIS A 180 18.84 8.37 -4.77
CA HIS A 180 20.25 8.78 -4.74
C HIS A 180 20.56 9.80 -3.62
N GLU A 181 19.66 10.74 -3.39
CA GLU A 181 19.78 11.70 -2.29
C GLU A 181 19.69 11.02 -0.92
N ALA A 182 18.80 10.01 -0.78
CA ALA A 182 18.66 9.25 0.45
C ALA A 182 19.94 8.48 0.82
N TYR A 183 20.68 7.94 -0.16
CA TYR A 183 21.97 7.27 0.08
C TYR A 183 23.05 8.16 0.68
N ARG A 184 22.91 9.47 0.63
CA ARG A 184 23.88 10.40 1.28
C ARG A 184 23.76 10.40 2.79
N ILE A 185 22.55 10.17 3.31
CA ILE A 185 22.22 10.28 4.74
C ILE A 185 22.01 8.90 5.37
N TRP A 186 21.51 7.95 4.57
CA TRP A 186 21.08 6.64 5.03
C TRP A 186 21.92 5.52 4.40
N LYS A 187 22.11 4.45 5.14
CA LYS A 187 22.62 3.17 4.62
C LYS A 187 21.47 2.18 4.61
N PHE A 188 21.24 1.51 3.49
CA PHE A 188 20.18 0.53 3.29
C PHE A 188 20.45 -0.33 2.05
N ASP A 189 19.81 -1.48 1.99
CA ASP A 189 19.73 -2.29 0.78
C ASP A 189 18.43 -1.95 0.05
N CYS A 190 18.47 -1.89 -1.29
CA CYS A 190 17.33 -1.50 -2.11
C CYS A 190 17.13 -2.48 -3.27
N GLU A 191 15.94 -3.06 -3.35
CA GLU A 191 15.46 -3.78 -4.52
C GLU A 191 14.48 -2.88 -5.27
N GLU A 192 14.71 -2.67 -6.56
CA GLU A 192 13.94 -1.78 -7.42
C GLU A 192 13.13 -2.59 -8.43
N LYS A 193 11.86 -2.23 -8.61
CA LYS A 193 10.99 -2.79 -9.64
C LYS A 193 10.28 -1.66 -10.40
N LYS A 194 10.31 -1.71 -11.72
CA LYS A 194 9.51 -0.78 -12.56
C LYS A 194 8.02 -1.05 -12.34
N SER A 195 7.22 0.01 -12.22
CA SER A 195 5.78 -0.15 -12.19
C SER A 195 5.25 -0.70 -13.52
N LEU A 196 4.33 -1.65 -13.44
CA LEU A 196 3.63 -2.20 -14.60
C LEU A 196 2.52 -1.28 -15.11
N THR A 197 2.11 -0.29 -14.30
CA THR A 197 1.00 0.60 -14.60
C THR A 197 1.42 2.01 -15.01
N SER A 198 2.72 2.34 -14.85
CA SER A 198 3.27 3.64 -15.20
C SER A 198 4.77 3.54 -15.51
N SER A 199 5.17 3.97 -16.69
CA SER A 199 6.58 3.98 -17.13
C SER A 199 7.48 4.87 -16.27
N ASP A 200 6.91 5.90 -15.65
CA ASP A 200 7.62 6.90 -14.85
C ASP A 200 7.64 6.58 -13.35
N SER A 201 7.15 5.40 -12.97
CA SER A 201 7.02 5.00 -11.59
C SER A 201 7.77 3.70 -11.30
N MET A 202 8.19 3.55 -10.05
CA MET A 202 8.88 2.37 -9.57
C MET A 202 8.39 2.01 -8.16
N ILE A 203 8.52 0.75 -7.82
CA ILE A 203 8.34 0.25 -6.46
C ILE A 203 9.72 -0.11 -5.93
N ILE A 204 9.99 0.28 -4.70
CA ILE A 204 11.24 -0.07 -4.01
C ILE A 204 10.93 -0.86 -2.75
N LYS A 205 11.77 -1.88 -2.48
CA LYS A 205 11.83 -2.57 -1.20
C LYS A 205 13.15 -2.25 -0.52
N ILE A 206 13.08 -1.66 0.66
CA ILE A 206 14.21 -1.26 1.49
C ILE A 206 14.38 -2.25 2.62
N SER A 207 15.63 -2.65 2.89
CA SER A 207 16.03 -3.49 4.01
C SER A 207 17.26 -2.91 4.70
N ASN A 208 17.54 -3.33 5.93
CA ASN A 208 18.73 -2.95 6.68
C ASN A 208 18.93 -1.43 6.81
N LEU A 209 17.80 -0.70 6.94
CA LEU A 209 17.81 0.76 7.04
C LEU A 209 18.49 1.21 8.34
N ARG A 210 19.48 2.12 8.22
CA ARG A 210 20.13 2.79 9.35
C ARG A 210 20.63 4.16 8.93
N LYS A 211 20.65 5.10 9.84
CA LYS A 211 21.28 6.40 9.61
C LYS A 211 22.80 6.26 9.59
N LYS A 212 23.49 7.04 8.76
CA LYS A 212 24.95 7.08 8.71
C LYS A 212 25.55 7.81 9.89
#